data_536463c2e200350bc8b1356f1015b78f
#
_entry.id   536463c2e200350bc8b1356f1015b78f
#
_cell.length_a   1.000
_cell.length_b   1.000
_cell.length_c   1.000
_cell.angle_alpha   90.00
_cell.angle_beta   90.00
_cell.angle_gamma   90.00
#
_symmetry.space_group_name_H-M   'P 1'
#
loop_
_entity.id
_entity.type
_entity.pdbx_description
1 polymer ?
#
loop_
_entity_poly.entity_id
_entity_poly.type
_entity_poly.pdbx_seq_one_letter_code
_entity_poly.pdbx_strand_id
1 'polypeptide(L)'
;MITVTRISKGKGPFYQVDLSEGDALRVSEDILVRYRLLKGQELTDETLQEIRKSSGFDFGFQQALNYLSYQLRSEKEIRTYLKDKEINLEDRNKIVERLKELDLINDLVYGESFVRTNVRLSDKGPKKLAQQLQQKGLKPEIIEQALFQYPDTDQQTIAMQVAEKLYHKNHGKSHKELIRKIQQNLLTCLLYTSPSPRDA
;
A
#
# COMPACT_ATOMS: atom_id res chain seq x y z
N MET A 1 -15.49 -35.78 13.63
CA MET A 1 -16.45 -34.69 13.94
C MET A 1 -15.84 -33.86 15.06
N ILE A 2 -15.71 -32.59 14.86
CA ILE A 2 -15.08 -31.64 15.80
C ILE A 2 -16.21 -30.84 16.47
N THR A 3 -16.17 -30.70 17.78
CA THR A 3 -17.24 -30.02 18.53
C THR A 3 -16.74 -28.65 19.01
N VAL A 4 -17.59 -27.63 18.95
CA VAL A 4 -17.35 -26.30 19.53
C VAL A 4 -17.44 -26.38 21.05
N THR A 5 -16.34 -26.15 21.75
CA THR A 5 -16.29 -26.26 23.23
C THR A 5 -16.59 -24.94 23.91
N ARG A 6 -16.11 -23.84 23.34
CA ARG A 6 -16.27 -22.49 23.93
C ARG A 6 -16.24 -21.41 22.83
N ILE A 7 -17.02 -20.36 23.05
CA ILE A 7 -16.99 -19.12 22.26
C ILE A 7 -16.71 -17.96 23.20
N SER A 8 -15.72 -17.15 22.91
CA SER A 8 -15.36 -15.98 23.70
C SER A 8 -15.08 -14.79 22.78
N LYS A 9 -15.33 -13.58 23.28
CA LYS A 9 -15.02 -12.37 22.52
C LYS A 9 -13.51 -12.16 22.46
N GLY A 10 -12.96 -12.07 21.24
CA GLY A 10 -11.55 -11.83 20.98
C GLY A 10 -11.23 -10.33 20.90
N LYS A 11 -10.07 -9.98 20.32
CA LYS A 11 -9.68 -8.59 20.06
C LYS A 11 -10.44 -8.03 18.86
N GLY A 12 -11.04 -6.85 19.02
CA GLY A 12 -11.78 -6.15 17.96
C GLY A 12 -13.11 -6.83 17.61
N PRO A 13 -13.49 -6.90 16.33
CA PRO A 13 -14.76 -7.47 15.87
C PRO A 13 -14.74 -9.01 15.75
N PHE A 14 -13.75 -9.66 16.34
CA PHE A 14 -13.57 -11.12 16.22
C PHE A 14 -13.92 -11.86 17.50
N TYR A 15 -14.29 -13.12 17.30
CA TYR A 15 -14.58 -14.09 18.35
C TYR A 15 -13.58 -15.25 18.23
N GLN A 16 -13.21 -15.79 19.37
CA GLN A 16 -12.41 -17.02 19.45
C GLN A 16 -13.37 -18.18 19.71
N VAL A 17 -13.29 -19.19 18.86
CA VAL A 17 -14.08 -20.41 18.93
C VAL A 17 -13.11 -21.56 19.23
N ASP A 18 -13.15 -22.08 20.44
CA ASP A 18 -12.35 -23.21 20.87
C ASP A 18 -13.03 -24.51 20.42
N LEU A 19 -12.26 -25.43 19.89
CA LEU A 19 -12.71 -26.72 19.37
C LEU A 19 -12.29 -27.87 20.31
N SER A 20 -12.95 -29.01 20.18
CA SER A 20 -12.59 -30.22 20.94
C SER A 20 -11.22 -30.76 20.52
N GLU A 21 -10.84 -30.56 19.24
CA GLU A 21 -9.58 -30.98 18.67
C GLU A 21 -9.06 -29.92 17.70
N GLY A 22 -7.73 -29.70 17.69
CA GLY A 22 -7.06 -28.75 16.84
C GLY A 22 -7.02 -27.31 17.39
N ASP A 23 -6.57 -26.37 16.53
CA ASP A 23 -6.41 -24.98 16.92
C ASP A 23 -7.74 -24.22 16.99
N ALA A 24 -7.84 -23.29 17.91
CA ALA A 24 -8.99 -22.39 18.03
C ALA A 24 -9.16 -21.56 16.75
N LEU A 25 -10.41 -21.35 16.35
CA LEU A 25 -10.75 -20.51 15.21
C LEU A 25 -10.93 -19.06 15.64
N ARG A 26 -10.46 -18.14 14.82
CA ARG A 26 -10.75 -16.71 14.96
C ARG A 26 -11.74 -16.32 13.88
N VAL A 27 -12.97 -16.00 14.25
CA VAL A 27 -14.07 -15.77 13.32
C VAL A 27 -14.68 -14.38 13.52
N SER A 28 -15.24 -13.80 12.47
CA SER A 28 -16.06 -12.60 12.54
C SER A 28 -17.46 -12.93 13.09
N GLU A 29 -18.19 -11.91 13.51
CA GLU A 29 -19.59 -12.06 13.91
C GLU A 29 -20.45 -12.63 12.78
N ASP A 30 -20.20 -12.18 11.54
CA ASP A 30 -20.89 -12.68 10.35
C ASP A 30 -20.72 -14.19 10.16
N ILE A 31 -19.52 -14.71 10.41
CA ILE A 31 -19.23 -16.15 10.34
C ILE A 31 -19.94 -16.89 11.46
N LEU A 32 -19.95 -16.35 12.68
CA LEU A 32 -20.70 -16.94 13.79
C LEU A 32 -22.18 -17.13 13.43
N VAL A 33 -22.78 -16.08 12.87
CA VAL A 33 -24.20 -16.08 12.49
C VAL A 33 -24.45 -17.01 11.31
N ARG A 34 -23.63 -16.89 10.25
CA ARG A 34 -23.78 -17.68 9.02
C ARG A 34 -23.73 -19.19 9.25
N TYR A 35 -22.77 -19.62 10.04
CA TYR A 35 -22.60 -21.06 10.36
C TYR A 35 -23.30 -21.46 11.65
N ARG A 36 -24.04 -20.53 12.28
CA ARG A 36 -24.77 -20.75 13.55
C ARG A 36 -23.90 -21.39 14.63
N LEU A 37 -22.66 -20.91 14.76
CA LEU A 37 -21.69 -21.48 15.67
C LEU A 37 -22.17 -21.31 17.12
N LEU A 38 -22.46 -22.41 17.81
CA LEU A 38 -22.91 -22.45 19.19
C LEU A 38 -22.07 -23.48 19.97
N LYS A 39 -21.97 -23.29 21.28
CA LYS A 39 -21.32 -24.25 22.16
C LYS A 39 -22.04 -25.61 22.06
N GLY A 40 -21.31 -26.69 21.88
CA GLY A 40 -21.81 -28.05 21.73
C GLY A 40 -22.19 -28.44 20.30
N GLN A 41 -22.02 -27.53 19.32
CA GLN A 41 -22.28 -27.85 17.91
C GLN A 41 -21.17 -28.74 17.34
N GLU A 42 -21.58 -29.75 16.61
CA GLU A 42 -20.69 -30.62 15.83
C GLU A 42 -20.46 -30.01 14.45
N LEU A 43 -19.21 -29.96 14.05
CA LEU A 43 -18.75 -29.48 12.75
C LEU A 43 -18.18 -30.65 11.94
N THR A 44 -18.55 -30.71 10.66
CA THR A 44 -17.88 -31.59 9.70
C THR A 44 -16.55 -30.99 9.27
N ASP A 45 -15.63 -31.83 8.78
CA ASP A 45 -14.34 -31.36 8.29
C ASP A 45 -14.48 -30.38 7.12
N GLU A 46 -15.49 -30.58 6.26
CA GLU A 46 -15.80 -29.69 5.15
C GLU A 46 -16.23 -28.29 5.66
N THR A 47 -17.19 -28.25 6.61
CA THR A 47 -17.64 -27.00 7.23
C THR A 47 -16.52 -26.29 7.95
N LEU A 48 -15.63 -27.03 8.62
CA LEU A 48 -14.48 -26.46 9.30
C LEU A 48 -13.49 -25.80 8.31
N GLN A 49 -13.24 -26.44 7.17
CA GLN A 49 -12.39 -25.86 6.12
C GLN A 49 -13.00 -24.60 5.52
N GLU A 50 -14.30 -24.58 5.27
CA GLU A 50 -15.00 -23.39 4.78
C GLU A 50 -14.93 -22.23 5.79
N ILE A 51 -15.15 -22.50 7.07
CA ILE A 51 -15.02 -21.51 8.14
C ILE A 51 -13.60 -20.96 8.19
N ARG A 52 -12.58 -21.81 8.15
CA ARG A 52 -11.17 -21.39 8.15
C ARG A 52 -10.85 -20.48 6.95
N LYS A 53 -11.32 -20.84 5.78
CA LYS A 53 -11.12 -20.05 4.55
C LYS A 53 -11.82 -18.68 4.64
N SER A 54 -13.09 -18.67 5.06
CA SER A 54 -13.85 -17.42 5.23
C SER A 54 -13.26 -16.53 6.32
N SER A 55 -12.80 -17.13 7.42
CA SER A 55 -12.15 -16.40 8.52
C SER A 55 -10.83 -15.76 8.14
N GLY A 56 -10.04 -16.40 7.29
CA GLY A 56 -8.79 -15.85 6.75
C GLY A 56 -9.03 -14.60 5.94
N PHE A 57 -10.02 -14.63 5.04
CA PHE A 57 -10.43 -13.48 4.25
C PHE A 57 -10.94 -12.33 5.14
N ASP A 58 -11.90 -12.57 6.02
CA ASP A 58 -12.49 -11.54 6.89
C ASP A 58 -11.44 -10.89 7.79
N PHE A 59 -10.55 -11.69 8.37
CA PHE A 59 -9.46 -11.16 9.17
C PHE A 59 -8.52 -10.27 8.35
N GLY A 60 -8.07 -10.74 7.18
CA GLY A 60 -7.20 -9.98 6.30
C GLY A 60 -7.86 -8.70 5.78
N PHE A 61 -9.14 -8.76 5.42
CA PHE A 61 -9.91 -7.60 4.97
C PHE A 61 -10.01 -6.54 6.06
N GLN A 62 -10.34 -6.92 7.30
CA GLN A 62 -10.39 -5.99 8.43
C GLN A 62 -9.02 -5.38 8.75
N GLN A 63 -7.93 -6.17 8.65
CA GLN A 63 -6.58 -5.64 8.80
C GLN A 63 -6.26 -4.61 7.73
N ALA A 64 -6.65 -4.84 6.48
CA ALA A 64 -6.46 -3.90 5.38
C ALA A 64 -7.26 -2.61 5.59
N LEU A 65 -8.53 -2.69 6.01
CA LEU A 65 -9.34 -1.53 6.34
C LEU A 65 -8.70 -0.68 7.45
N ASN A 66 -8.24 -1.31 8.51
CA ASN A 66 -7.53 -0.62 9.59
C ASN A 66 -6.24 0.05 9.09
N TYR A 67 -5.50 -0.58 8.18
CA TYR A 67 -4.28 0.00 7.62
C TYR A 67 -4.57 1.20 6.70
N LEU A 68 -5.68 1.15 5.94
CA LEU A 68 -6.15 2.24 5.08
C LEU A 68 -6.73 3.41 5.87
N SER A 69 -7.28 3.19 7.07
CA SER A 69 -7.90 4.26 7.87
C SER A 69 -6.91 5.36 8.29
N TYR A 70 -5.61 5.08 8.32
CA TYR A 70 -4.60 6.04 8.71
C TYR A 70 -4.16 6.96 7.57
N GLN A 71 -4.06 6.43 6.34
CA GLN A 71 -3.64 7.18 5.15
C GLN A 71 -3.85 6.37 3.87
N LEU A 72 -3.88 7.06 2.73
CA LEU A 72 -3.89 6.42 1.41
C LEU A 72 -2.68 5.48 1.25
N ARG A 73 -2.91 4.32 0.61
CA ARG A 73 -1.89 3.31 0.34
C ARG A 73 -1.97 2.85 -1.11
N SER A 74 -0.82 2.52 -1.70
CA SER A 74 -0.79 1.86 -3.00
C SER A 74 -1.21 0.39 -2.89
N GLU A 75 -1.64 -0.20 -4.00
CA GLU A 75 -1.95 -1.63 -4.05
C GLU A 75 -0.78 -2.50 -3.55
N LYS A 76 0.45 -2.16 -3.95
CA LYS A 76 1.66 -2.86 -3.51
C LYS A 76 1.85 -2.80 -2.00
N GLU A 77 1.61 -1.65 -1.38
CA GLU A 77 1.73 -1.48 0.08
C GLU A 77 0.72 -2.35 0.83
N ILE A 78 -0.52 -2.44 0.33
CA ILE A 78 -1.55 -3.32 0.90
C ILE A 78 -1.16 -4.79 0.74
N ARG A 79 -0.70 -5.21 -0.44
CA ARG A 79 -0.25 -6.59 -0.68
C ARG A 79 0.91 -6.98 0.23
N THR A 80 1.86 -6.06 0.43
CA THR A 80 3.00 -6.28 1.32
C THR A 80 2.53 -6.39 2.77
N TYR A 81 1.67 -5.46 3.22
CA TYR A 81 1.12 -5.49 4.57
C TYR A 81 0.36 -6.79 4.87
N LEU A 82 -0.50 -7.24 3.94
CA LEU A 82 -1.23 -8.50 4.09
C LEU A 82 -0.29 -9.72 4.09
N LYS A 83 0.81 -9.67 3.33
CA LYS A 83 1.85 -10.71 3.36
C LYS A 83 2.53 -10.77 4.74
N ASP A 84 2.86 -9.61 5.31
CA ASP A 84 3.49 -9.52 6.63
C ASP A 84 2.54 -9.96 7.77
N LYS A 85 1.23 -9.97 7.49
CA LYS A 85 0.17 -10.54 8.37
C LYS A 85 -0.10 -12.03 8.11
N GLU A 86 0.76 -12.69 7.31
CA GLU A 86 0.68 -14.11 6.98
C GLU A 86 -0.61 -14.52 6.26
N ILE A 87 -1.32 -13.56 5.65
CA ILE A 87 -2.49 -13.87 4.83
C ILE A 87 -2.03 -14.61 3.57
N ASN A 88 -2.68 -15.72 3.25
CA ASN A 88 -2.34 -16.52 2.07
C ASN A 88 -2.55 -15.74 0.75
N LEU A 89 -1.93 -16.20 -0.33
CA LEU A 89 -1.96 -15.48 -1.61
C LEU A 89 -3.36 -15.35 -2.22
N GLU A 90 -4.19 -16.40 -2.08
CA GLU A 90 -5.56 -16.41 -2.61
C GLU A 90 -6.41 -15.33 -1.94
N ASP A 91 -6.40 -15.30 -0.61
CA ASP A 91 -7.15 -14.30 0.16
C ASP A 91 -6.62 -12.89 -0.07
N ARG A 92 -5.29 -12.70 -0.17
CA ARG A 92 -4.71 -11.39 -0.52
C ARG A 92 -5.23 -10.86 -1.86
N ASN A 93 -5.35 -11.72 -2.88
CA ASN A 93 -5.88 -11.32 -4.17
C ASN A 93 -7.35 -10.91 -4.07
N LYS A 94 -8.18 -11.73 -3.40
CA LYS A 94 -9.61 -11.43 -3.18
C LYS A 94 -9.81 -10.15 -2.40
N ILE A 95 -9.01 -9.94 -1.34
CA ILE A 95 -9.08 -8.72 -0.52
C ILE A 95 -8.74 -7.49 -1.36
N VAL A 96 -7.66 -7.53 -2.14
CA VAL A 96 -7.25 -6.41 -2.98
C VAL A 96 -8.33 -6.08 -4.03
N GLU A 97 -8.88 -7.08 -4.71
CA GLU A 97 -9.97 -6.86 -5.67
C GLU A 97 -11.20 -6.27 -4.98
N ARG A 98 -11.57 -6.79 -3.80
CA ARG A 98 -12.71 -6.24 -3.05
C ARG A 98 -12.48 -4.80 -2.61
N LEU A 99 -11.26 -4.44 -2.21
CA LEU A 99 -10.92 -3.06 -1.84
C LEU A 99 -10.96 -2.11 -3.05
N LYS A 100 -10.61 -2.61 -4.26
CA LYS A 100 -10.75 -1.85 -5.51
C LYS A 100 -12.21 -1.64 -5.89
N GLU A 101 -13.04 -2.69 -5.83
CA GLU A 101 -14.49 -2.59 -6.07
C GLU A 101 -15.18 -1.56 -5.16
N LEU A 102 -14.66 -1.39 -3.96
CA LEU A 102 -15.15 -0.41 -2.97
C LEU A 102 -14.45 0.97 -3.10
N ASP A 103 -13.64 1.19 -4.14
CA ASP A 103 -12.83 2.41 -4.35
C ASP A 103 -11.94 2.81 -3.15
N LEU A 104 -11.60 1.84 -2.29
CA LEU A 104 -10.73 2.06 -1.15
C LEU A 104 -9.23 2.02 -1.50
N ILE A 105 -8.89 1.44 -2.66
CA ILE A 105 -7.55 1.43 -3.24
C ILE A 105 -7.65 1.90 -4.68
N ASN A 106 -6.92 2.98 -4.98
CA ASN A 106 -6.79 3.53 -6.33
C ASN A 106 -5.39 4.12 -6.48
N ASP A 107 -4.53 3.46 -7.26
CA ASP A 107 -3.14 3.86 -7.44
C ASP A 107 -3.00 5.22 -8.14
N LEU A 108 -3.97 5.64 -8.98
CA LEU A 108 -3.96 6.97 -9.59
C LEU A 108 -4.21 8.05 -8.52
N VAL A 109 -5.27 7.89 -7.72
CA VAL A 109 -5.58 8.82 -6.62
C VAL A 109 -4.44 8.89 -5.62
N TYR A 110 -3.82 7.74 -5.31
CA TYR A 110 -2.63 7.68 -4.46
C TYR A 110 -1.47 8.46 -5.08
N GLY A 111 -1.17 8.24 -6.37
CA GLY A 111 -0.09 8.91 -7.10
C GLY A 111 -0.26 10.42 -7.16
N GLU A 112 -1.45 10.90 -7.50
CA GLU A 112 -1.79 12.33 -7.53
C GLU A 112 -1.64 12.99 -6.16
N SER A 113 -2.16 12.35 -5.11
CA SER A 113 -2.03 12.83 -3.73
C SER A 113 -0.56 12.88 -3.29
N PHE A 114 0.22 11.86 -3.66
CA PHE A 114 1.65 11.79 -3.38
C PHE A 114 2.42 12.92 -4.07
N VAL A 115 2.17 13.17 -5.36
CA VAL A 115 2.78 14.27 -6.12
C VAL A 115 2.41 15.61 -5.49
N ARG A 116 1.13 15.87 -5.28
CA ARG A 116 0.62 17.13 -4.69
C ARG A 116 1.26 17.43 -3.33
N THR A 117 1.36 16.41 -2.48
CA THR A 117 1.97 16.55 -1.15
C THR A 117 3.46 16.85 -1.24
N ASN A 118 4.19 16.16 -2.13
CA ASN A 118 5.63 16.36 -2.28
C ASN A 118 5.98 17.68 -2.97
N VAL A 119 5.17 18.16 -3.91
CA VAL A 119 5.34 19.50 -4.50
C VAL A 119 5.29 20.58 -3.43
N ARG A 120 4.39 20.45 -2.45
CA ARG A 120 4.26 21.44 -1.36
C ARG A 120 5.32 21.35 -0.28
N LEU A 121 5.76 20.14 0.04
CA LEU A 121 6.58 19.86 1.23
C LEU A 121 8.03 19.51 0.95
N SER A 122 8.41 19.32 -0.31
CA SER A 122 9.76 18.86 -0.64
C SER A 122 10.30 19.45 -1.94
N ASP A 123 11.63 19.54 -2.03
CA ASP A 123 12.36 19.99 -3.22
C ASP A 123 12.58 18.84 -4.22
N LYS A 124 11.62 17.92 -4.36
CA LYS A 124 11.77 16.76 -5.24
C LYS A 124 11.20 17.07 -6.61
N GLY A 125 12.04 17.01 -7.63
CA GLY A 125 11.60 17.13 -9.01
C GLY A 125 10.83 15.90 -9.51
N PRO A 126 10.18 16.02 -10.70
CA PRO A 126 9.28 15.00 -11.23
C PRO A 126 9.96 13.64 -11.43
N LYS A 127 11.21 13.60 -11.87
CA LYS A 127 11.96 12.35 -12.05
C LYS A 127 12.13 11.58 -10.74
N LYS A 128 12.43 12.28 -9.65
CA LYS A 128 12.58 11.66 -8.33
C LYS A 128 11.26 11.19 -7.77
N LEU A 129 10.18 11.92 -8.04
CA LEU A 129 8.83 11.50 -7.67
C LEU A 129 8.41 10.25 -8.45
N ALA A 130 8.70 10.20 -9.78
CA ALA A 130 8.47 9.02 -10.60
C ALA A 130 9.16 7.77 -10.02
N GLN A 131 10.45 7.88 -9.68
CA GLN A 131 11.19 6.79 -9.04
C GLN A 131 10.53 6.31 -7.74
N GLN A 132 10.08 7.25 -6.90
CA GLN A 132 9.42 6.90 -5.64
C GLN A 132 8.08 6.21 -5.88
N LEU A 133 7.27 6.69 -6.84
CA LEU A 133 6.00 6.06 -7.21
C LEU A 133 6.22 4.65 -7.79
N GLN A 134 7.27 4.46 -8.60
CA GLN A 134 7.65 3.14 -9.10
C GLN A 134 8.05 2.19 -7.96
N GLN A 135 8.81 2.66 -6.97
CA GLN A 135 9.12 1.87 -5.77
C GLN A 135 7.86 1.50 -4.98
N LYS A 136 6.85 2.37 -4.98
CA LYS A 136 5.52 2.13 -4.41
C LYS A 136 4.66 1.18 -5.25
N GLY A 137 5.15 0.76 -6.42
CA GLY A 137 4.53 -0.25 -7.27
C GLY A 137 3.54 0.27 -8.28
N LEU A 138 3.45 1.58 -8.49
CA LEU A 138 2.59 2.15 -9.51
C LEU A 138 3.10 1.80 -10.91
N LYS A 139 2.17 1.58 -11.84
CA LYS A 139 2.51 1.33 -13.25
C LYS A 139 2.99 2.62 -13.93
N PRO A 140 3.84 2.51 -14.97
CA PRO A 140 4.37 3.68 -15.69
C PRO A 140 3.28 4.66 -16.17
N GLU A 141 2.18 4.13 -16.71
CA GLU A 141 1.06 4.93 -17.24
C GLU A 141 0.38 5.74 -16.11
N ILE A 142 0.23 5.14 -14.94
CA ILE A 142 -0.34 5.81 -13.76
C ILE A 142 0.62 6.88 -13.22
N ILE A 143 1.93 6.60 -13.23
CA ILE A 143 2.96 7.55 -12.82
C ILE A 143 2.94 8.78 -13.73
N GLU A 144 2.85 8.57 -15.03
CA GLU A 144 2.77 9.66 -16.00
C GLU A 144 1.53 10.54 -15.78
N GLN A 145 0.36 9.92 -15.61
CA GLN A 145 -0.88 10.64 -15.30
C GLN A 145 -0.79 11.41 -13.98
N ALA A 146 -0.25 10.80 -12.93
CA ALA A 146 -0.06 11.47 -11.64
C ALA A 146 0.89 12.67 -11.73
N LEU A 147 1.95 12.57 -12.54
CA LEU A 147 2.93 13.64 -12.74
C LEU A 147 2.41 14.76 -13.65
N PHE A 148 1.37 14.54 -14.44
CA PHE A 148 0.75 15.59 -15.26
C PHE A 148 0.24 16.77 -14.40
N GLN A 149 -0.06 16.53 -13.14
CA GLN A 149 -0.42 17.59 -12.18
C GLN A 149 0.79 18.35 -11.62
N TYR A 150 2.02 17.99 -12.00
CA TYR A 150 3.22 18.68 -11.55
C TYR A 150 3.38 20.00 -12.34
N PRO A 151 3.29 21.19 -11.71
CA PRO A 151 3.34 22.46 -12.44
C PRO A 151 4.72 22.73 -13.03
N ASP A 152 4.79 23.19 -14.27
CA ASP A 152 6.06 23.56 -14.92
C ASP A 152 6.79 24.71 -14.21
N THR A 153 6.04 25.66 -13.67
CA THR A 153 6.58 26.76 -12.85
C THR A 153 7.31 26.27 -11.60
N ASP A 154 6.85 25.16 -11.00
CA ASP A 154 7.51 24.60 -9.82
C ASP A 154 8.83 23.93 -10.15
N GLN A 155 9.03 23.46 -11.38
CA GLN A 155 10.31 22.85 -11.79
C GLN A 155 11.45 23.87 -11.75
N GLN A 156 11.24 25.10 -12.22
CA GLN A 156 12.24 26.16 -12.18
C GLN A 156 12.56 26.59 -10.74
N THR A 157 11.52 26.75 -9.93
CA THR A 157 11.67 27.11 -8.51
C THR A 157 12.45 26.03 -7.76
N ILE A 158 12.13 24.77 -7.98
CA ILE A 158 12.84 23.64 -7.35
C ILE A 158 14.28 23.56 -7.86
N ALA A 159 14.52 23.81 -9.17
CA ALA A 159 15.87 23.86 -9.71
C ALA A 159 16.74 24.91 -9.00
N MET A 160 16.18 26.10 -8.79
CA MET A 160 16.88 27.18 -8.06
C MET A 160 17.16 26.78 -6.61
N GLN A 161 16.17 26.29 -5.90
CA GLN A 161 16.32 25.85 -4.49
C GLN A 161 17.37 24.74 -4.35
N VAL A 162 17.35 23.74 -5.25
CA VAL A 162 18.35 22.67 -5.26
C VAL A 162 19.76 23.22 -5.56
N ALA A 163 19.87 24.14 -6.52
CA ALA A 163 21.15 24.79 -6.85
C ALA A 163 21.69 25.60 -5.67
N GLU A 164 20.86 26.42 -5.02
CA GLU A 164 21.23 27.20 -3.85
C GLU A 164 21.67 26.32 -2.67
N LYS A 165 20.90 25.28 -2.33
CA LYS A 165 21.27 24.32 -1.28
C LYS A 165 22.60 23.65 -1.56
N LEU A 166 22.85 23.25 -2.81
CA LEU A 166 24.12 22.63 -3.20
C LEU A 166 25.29 23.63 -3.15
N TYR A 167 25.04 24.88 -3.54
CA TYR A 167 26.01 25.96 -3.44
C TYR A 167 26.43 26.17 -1.97
N HIS A 168 25.48 26.37 -1.08
CA HIS A 168 25.75 26.59 0.34
C HIS A 168 26.42 25.38 1.04
N LYS A 169 26.03 24.16 0.67
CA LYS A 169 26.60 22.93 1.25
C LYS A 169 28.03 22.64 0.80
N ASN A 170 28.47 23.18 -0.31
CA ASN A 170 29.77 22.85 -0.91
C ASN A 170 30.72 24.04 -0.93
N HIS A 171 30.64 24.97 0.03
CA HIS A 171 31.63 26.00 0.25
C HIS A 171 33.02 25.36 0.37
N GLY A 172 33.96 25.77 -0.48
CA GLY A 172 35.33 25.25 -0.48
C GLY A 172 35.67 24.31 -1.64
N LYS A 173 34.71 23.94 -2.50
CA LYS A 173 35.01 23.25 -3.76
C LYS A 173 35.29 24.21 -4.88
N SER A 174 36.05 23.74 -5.88
CA SER A 174 36.34 24.58 -7.06
C SER A 174 35.02 24.86 -7.81
N HIS A 175 34.98 26.04 -8.48
CA HIS A 175 33.78 26.47 -9.23
C HIS A 175 33.35 25.42 -10.29
N LYS A 176 34.31 24.78 -10.97
CA LYS A 176 34.05 23.71 -11.95
C LYS A 176 33.38 22.49 -11.33
N GLU A 177 33.85 22.04 -10.17
CA GLU A 177 33.26 20.89 -9.46
C GLU A 177 31.88 21.20 -8.95
N LEU A 178 31.65 22.42 -8.50
CA LEU A 178 30.35 22.87 -8.02
C LEU A 178 29.30 22.88 -9.14
N ILE A 179 29.63 23.49 -10.28
CA ILE A 179 28.78 23.53 -11.47
C ILE A 179 28.44 22.10 -11.92
N ARG A 180 29.44 21.22 -12.05
CA ARG A 180 29.24 19.84 -12.45
C ARG A 180 28.29 19.11 -11.49
N LYS A 181 28.44 19.32 -10.20
CA LYS A 181 27.60 18.69 -9.16
C LYS A 181 26.17 19.21 -9.20
N ILE A 182 25.98 20.52 -9.40
CA ILE A 182 24.65 21.12 -9.56
C ILE A 182 23.98 20.55 -10.81
N GLN A 183 24.66 20.57 -11.96
CA GLN A 183 24.13 20.02 -13.21
C GLN A 183 23.74 18.56 -13.07
N GLN A 184 24.57 17.73 -12.47
CA GLN A 184 24.31 16.30 -12.27
C GLN A 184 23.09 16.06 -11.36
N ASN A 185 22.91 16.85 -10.31
CA ASN A 185 21.74 16.77 -9.45
C ASN A 185 20.47 17.24 -10.16
N LEU A 186 20.53 18.32 -10.91
CA LEU A 186 19.39 18.83 -11.68
C LEU A 186 18.93 17.82 -12.74
N LEU A 187 19.88 17.22 -13.49
CA LEU A 187 19.58 16.15 -14.46
C LEU A 187 18.92 14.93 -13.79
N THR A 188 19.36 14.59 -12.58
CA THR A 188 18.82 13.44 -11.86
C THR A 188 17.44 13.71 -11.25
N CYS A 189 17.14 14.98 -10.94
CA CYS A 189 15.93 15.36 -10.23
C CYS A 189 14.80 15.83 -11.17
N LEU A 190 15.10 16.57 -12.23
CA LEU A 190 14.12 17.33 -13.00
C LEU A 190 13.74 16.69 -14.33
N LEU A 191 14.68 16.08 -15.06
CA LEU A 191 14.41 15.56 -16.38
C LEU A 191 13.66 14.22 -16.28
N TYR A 192 12.35 14.29 -16.28
CA TYR A 192 11.47 13.15 -16.54
C TYR A 192 11.05 13.20 -18.01
N THR A 193 11.64 12.34 -18.82
CA THR A 193 11.14 12.04 -20.16
C THR A 193 10.30 10.78 -20.07
N SER A 194 9.04 10.81 -20.51
CA SER A 194 8.23 9.60 -20.68
C SER A 194 9.05 8.54 -21.41
N PRO A 195 9.03 7.28 -20.97
CA PRO A 195 9.67 6.21 -21.71
C PRO A 195 9.10 6.21 -23.12
N SER A 196 9.98 6.35 -24.13
CA SER A 196 9.57 6.29 -25.53
C SER A 196 8.94 4.93 -25.81
N PRO A 197 7.86 4.84 -26.64
CA PRO A 197 7.28 3.56 -27.05
C PRO A 197 8.27 2.63 -27.78
N ARG A 198 9.50 3.08 -28.01
CA ARG A 198 10.59 2.29 -28.66
C ARG A 198 11.46 1.53 -27.68
N ASP A 199 11.27 1.72 -26.34
CA ASP A 199 12.07 1.08 -25.29
C ASP A 199 11.29 -0.04 -24.54
N ALA A 200 10.16 -0.47 -25.09
CA ALA A 200 9.33 -1.58 -24.59
C ALA A 200 9.46 -2.80 -25.50
#